data_01751aaf85ee8a9a98072cf58bc98bc4
#
_entry.id   01751aaf85ee8a9a98072cf58bc98bc4
#
_cell.length_a   1.000
_cell.length_b   1.000
_cell.length_c   1.000
_cell.angle_alpha   90.00
_cell.angle_beta   90.00
_cell.angle_gamma   90.00
#
_symmetry.space_group_name_H-M   'P 1'
#
loop_
_entity.id
_entity.type
_entity.pdbx_description
1 polymer ?
#
loop_
_entity_poly.entity_id
_entity_poly.type
_entity_poly.pdbx_seq_one_letter_code
_entity_poly.pdbx_strand_id
1 'polypeptide(L)'
;MNKEKIEFRKVERKDLEEVFPLLQQLTEIDYSSRNKGVCWNLFLENNSSNGIVGLYEGKVVAYGAIVIENKIRGESAGHIEDIVVDKSMRGKNVGVDLIKELVEIAKEKGCYRITLNCDEPLLNFYKKNGFATKENEITLKLYLKK
;
A
#
# COMPACT_ATOMS: atom_id res chain seq x y z
N MET A 1 3.12 -28.62 10.08
CA MET A 1 2.84 -27.25 10.55
C MET A 1 2.20 -26.44 9.46
N ASN A 2 0.96 -26.05 9.68
CA ASN A 2 0.26 -25.24 8.69
C ASN A 2 0.77 -23.79 8.80
N LYS A 3 1.54 -23.38 7.80
CA LYS A 3 1.76 -21.94 7.62
C LYS A 3 0.42 -21.33 7.27
N GLU A 4 0.01 -20.32 8.03
CA GLU A 4 -1.13 -19.52 7.66
C GLU A 4 -0.83 -18.91 6.29
N LYS A 5 -1.60 -19.32 5.30
CA LYS A 5 -1.36 -18.90 3.92
C LYS A 5 -2.19 -17.69 3.61
N ILE A 6 -1.50 -16.58 3.37
CA ILE A 6 -2.13 -15.35 2.89
C ILE A 6 -2.12 -15.38 1.37
N GLU A 7 -3.29 -15.19 0.77
CA GLU A 7 -3.43 -15.06 -0.67
C GLU A 7 -3.42 -13.58 -1.02
N PHE A 8 -2.56 -13.18 -1.94
CA PHE A 8 -2.49 -11.81 -2.44
C PHE A 8 -3.07 -11.73 -3.84
N ARG A 9 -3.87 -10.71 -4.08
CA ARG A 9 -4.42 -10.44 -5.40
C ARG A 9 -4.71 -8.94 -5.56
N LYS A 10 -4.99 -8.54 -6.79
CA LYS A 10 -5.41 -7.18 -7.11
C LYS A 10 -6.71 -6.85 -6.39
N VAL A 11 -6.80 -5.63 -5.86
CA VAL A 11 -8.01 -5.14 -5.20
C VAL A 11 -9.17 -5.04 -6.21
N GLU A 12 -10.36 -5.40 -5.75
CA GLU A 12 -11.61 -5.28 -6.50
C GLU A 12 -12.58 -4.37 -5.75
N ARG A 13 -13.58 -3.85 -6.45
CA ARG A 13 -14.56 -2.95 -5.83
C ARG A 13 -15.21 -3.54 -4.58
N LYS A 14 -15.56 -4.82 -4.62
CA LYS A 14 -16.19 -5.51 -3.48
C LYS A 14 -15.33 -5.51 -2.22
N ASP A 15 -14.02 -5.39 -2.38
CA ASP A 15 -13.09 -5.41 -1.24
C ASP A 15 -13.19 -4.16 -0.38
N LEU A 16 -13.73 -3.05 -0.89
CA LEU A 16 -13.80 -1.79 -0.16
C LEU A 16 -14.58 -1.90 1.15
N GLU A 17 -15.55 -2.81 1.22
CA GLU A 17 -16.30 -3.07 2.46
C GLU A 17 -15.38 -3.50 3.62
N GLU A 18 -14.31 -4.21 3.30
CA GLU A 18 -13.33 -4.68 4.29
C GLU A 18 -12.08 -3.80 4.32
N VAL A 19 -11.69 -3.18 3.19
CA VAL A 19 -10.52 -2.31 3.12
C VAL A 19 -10.72 -1.03 3.93
N PHE A 20 -11.90 -0.43 3.88
CA PHE A 20 -12.17 0.82 4.61
C PHE A 20 -12.00 0.68 6.13
N PRO A 21 -12.60 -0.33 6.79
CA PRO A 21 -12.33 -0.54 8.21
C PRO A 21 -10.84 -0.79 8.51
N LEU A 22 -10.16 -1.46 7.60
CA LEU A 22 -8.73 -1.74 7.75
C LEU A 22 -7.90 -0.44 7.70
N LEU A 23 -8.23 0.47 6.77
CA LEU A 23 -7.57 1.77 6.67
C LEU A 23 -7.77 2.64 7.92
N GLN A 24 -8.86 2.45 8.65
CA GLN A 24 -9.08 3.13 9.92
C GLN A 24 -8.08 2.73 11.00
N GLN A 25 -7.45 1.56 10.86
CA GLN A 25 -6.35 1.17 11.74
C GLN A 25 -5.05 1.92 11.43
N LEU A 26 -4.95 2.48 10.21
CA LEU A 26 -3.78 3.23 9.76
C LEU A 26 -3.90 4.72 10.06
N THR A 27 -5.10 5.27 9.98
CA THR A 27 -5.36 6.70 10.15
C THR A 27 -6.60 6.93 11.02
N GLU A 28 -6.71 8.13 11.60
CA GLU A 28 -7.87 8.53 12.41
C GLU A 28 -9.04 9.03 11.55
N ILE A 29 -8.92 9.02 10.22
CA ILE A 29 -9.98 9.46 9.32
C ILE A 29 -11.13 8.46 9.35
N ASP A 30 -12.34 8.96 9.55
CA ASP A 30 -13.55 8.14 9.46
C ASP A 30 -13.92 7.91 7.99
N TYR A 31 -13.75 6.69 7.53
CA TYR A 31 -14.07 6.32 6.16
C TYR A 31 -15.53 5.86 5.99
N SER A 32 -16.28 5.68 7.10
CA SER A 32 -17.65 5.16 7.03
C SER A 32 -18.61 6.06 6.25
N SER A 33 -18.37 7.38 6.28
CA SER A 33 -19.18 8.37 5.55
C SER A 33 -18.81 8.49 4.07
N ARG A 34 -17.75 7.85 3.63
CA ARG A 34 -17.28 7.93 2.24
C ARG A 34 -18.13 7.08 1.33
N ASN A 35 -18.43 7.61 0.15
CA ASN A 35 -19.10 6.83 -0.89
C ASN A 35 -18.10 5.92 -1.60
N LYS A 36 -18.22 4.63 -1.36
CA LYS A 36 -17.28 3.63 -1.88
C LYS A 36 -17.25 3.58 -3.41
N GLY A 37 -18.40 3.76 -4.04
CA GLY A 37 -18.47 3.78 -5.52
C GLY A 37 -17.71 4.96 -6.12
N VAL A 38 -17.82 6.14 -5.50
CA VAL A 38 -17.07 7.33 -5.93
C VAL A 38 -15.58 7.10 -5.72
N CYS A 39 -15.19 6.59 -4.55
CA CYS A 39 -13.78 6.31 -4.24
C CYS A 39 -13.19 5.31 -5.23
N TRP A 40 -13.93 4.26 -5.55
CA TRP A 40 -13.49 3.24 -6.50
C TRP A 40 -13.29 3.82 -7.90
N ASN A 41 -14.25 4.63 -8.37
CA ASN A 41 -14.15 5.24 -9.69
C ASN A 41 -12.96 6.20 -9.79
N LEU A 42 -12.72 6.99 -8.75
CA LEU A 42 -11.55 7.88 -8.71
C LEU A 42 -10.25 7.08 -8.73
N PHE A 43 -10.19 5.98 -7.99
CA PHE A 43 -9.04 5.10 -7.99
C PHE A 43 -8.77 4.53 -9.39
N LEU A 44 -9.83 4.12 -10.10
CA LEU A 44 -9.70 3.57 -11.45
C LEU A 44 -9.30 4.60 -12.51
N GLU A 45 -9.62 5.88 -12.32
CA GLU A 45 -9.24 6.94 -13.24
C GLU A 45 -7.73 7.05 -13.38
N ASN A 46 -7.00 6.73 -12.33
CA ASN A 46 -5.54 6.71 -12.37
C ASN A 46 -5.05 5.31 -12.73
N ASN A 47 -4.82 5.08 -14.02
CA ASN A 47 -4.31 3.80 -14.52
C ASN A 47 -2.96 3.40 -13.92
N SER A 48 -2.28 4.33 -13.27
CA SER A 48 -0.99 4.08 -12.61
C SER A 48 -1.13 3.55 -11.19
N SER A 49 -2.35 3.56 -10.62
CA SER A 49 -2.60 3.06 -9.27
C SER A 49 -2.84 1.56 -9.27
N ASN A 50 -2.14 0.85 -8.41
CA ASN A 50 -2.25 -0.60 -8.26
C ASN A 50 -2.46 -0.90 -6.78
N GLY A 51 -3.58 -1.52 -6.44
CA GLY A 51 -3.88 -1.93 -5.07
C GLY A 51 -3.86 -3.44 -4.94
N ILE A 52 -3.27 -3.92 -3.85
CA ILE A 52 -3.18 -5.35 -3.52
C ILE A 52 -3.88 -5.58 -2.19
N VAL A 53 -4.71 -6.61 -2.13
CA VAL A 53 -5.29 -7.11 -0.89
C VAL A 53 -4.66 -8.44 -0.52
N GLY A 54 -4.46 -8.65 0.77
CA GLY A 54 -4.07 -9.94 1.33
C GLY A 54 -5.29 -10.57 2.00
N LEU A 55 -5.55 -11.84 1.69
CA LEU A 55 -6.70 -12.57 2.20
C LEU A 55 -6.26 -13.75 3.05
N TYR A 56 -6.89 -13.89 4.19
CA TYR A 56 -6.76 -15.06 5.05
C TYR A 56 -8.13 -15.68 5.21
N GLU A 57 -8.27 -16.93 4.76
CA GLU A 57 -9.56 -17.62 4.77
C GLU A 57 -10.70 -16.81 4.12
N GLY A 58 -10.37 -16.17 3.00
CA GLY A 58 -11.33 -15.37 2.24
C GLY A 58 -11.63 -13.98 2.77
N LYS A 59 -11.01 -13.60 3.90
CA LYS A 59 -11.22 -12.30 4.53
C LYS A 59 -10.02 -11.38 4.26
N VAL A 60 -10.29 -10.11 3.95
CA VAL A 60 -9.22 -9.12 3.74
C VAL A 60 -8.54 -8.80 5.07
N VAL A 61 -7.25 -9.06 5.15
CA VAL A 61 -6.42 -8.81 6.34
C VAL A 61 -5.26 -7.85 6.08
N ALA A 62 -5.05 -7.48 4.83
CA ALA A 62 -3.99 -6.54 4.47
C ALA A 62 -4.36 -5.77 3.20
N TYR A 63 -3.85 -4.56 3.09
CA TYR A 63 -4.00 -3.74 1.89
C TYR A 63 -2.75 -2.88 1.71
N GLY A 64 -2.39 -2.65 0.46
CA GLY A 64 -1.34 -1.69 0.12
C GLY A 64 -1.49 -1.28 -1.33
N ALA A 65 -0.97 -0.11 -1.66
CA ALA A 65 -1.03 0.42 -3.01
C ALA A 65 0.34 0.88 -3.47
N ILE A 66 0.57 0.80 -4.77
CA ILE A 66 1.72 1.41 -5.41
C ILE A 66 1.24 2.22 -6.62
N VAL A 67 1.70 3.46 -6.71
CA VAL A 67 1.42 4.35 -7.84
C VAL A 67 2.65 4.39 -8.72
N ILE A 68 2.47 4.15 -10.01
CA ILE A 68 3.57 4.18 -10.98
C ILE A 68 3.57 5.51 -11.68
N GLU A 69 4.62 6.27 -11.50
CA GLU A 69 4.81 7.57 -12.14
C GLU A 69 5.68 7.41 -13.38
N ASN A 70 5.11 7.67 -14.55
CA ASN A 70 5.86 7.70 -15.80
C ASN A 70 6.35 9.13 -16.03
N LYS A 71 7.65 9.33 -15.94
CA LYS A 71 8.26 10.66 -16.06
C LYS A 71 8.49 11.01 -17.52
N ILE A 72 8.39 12.31 -17.84
CA ILE A 72 8.56 12.78 -19.23
C ILE A 72 9.94 12.42 -19.81
N ARG A 73 10.93 12.23 -18.95
CA ARG A 73 12.28 11.83 -19.34
C ARG A 73 12.41 10.33 -19.70
N GLY A 74 11.29 9.58 -19.68
CA GLY A 74 11.26 8.17 -20.05
C GLY A 74 11.54 7.19 -18.92
N GLU A 75 11.69 7.65 -17.69
CA GLU A 75 11.87 6.79 -16.53
C GLU A 75 10.57 6.62 -15.76
N SER A 76 10.41 5.46 -15.10
CA SER A 76 9.26 5.18 -14.25
C SER A 76 9.70 4.99 -12.80
N ALA A 77 8.94 5.52 -11.87
CA ALA A 77 9.17 5.39 -10.43
C ALA A 77 7.90 4.93 -9.72
N GLY A 78 8.04 4.09 -8.69
CA GLY A 78 6.93 3.63 -7.87
C GLY A 78 6.84 4.41 -6.56
N HIS A 79 5.61 4.66 -6.09
CA HIS A 79 5.35 5.28 -4.80
C HIS A 79 4.39 4.40 -4.01
N ILE A 80 4.85 3.84 -2.89
CA ILE A 80 4.03 2.99 -2.04
C ILE A 80 3.20 3.85 -1.09
N GLU A 81 1.91 3.54 -1.00
CA GLU A 81 0.93 4.26 -0.19
C GLU A 81 0.02 3.30 0.57
N ASP A 82 -0.48 3.74 1.71
CA ASP A 82 -1.56 3.08 2.45
C ASP A 82 -1.32 1.61 2.80
N ILE A 83 -0.13 1.30 3.29
CA ILE A 83 0.19 -0.06 3.76
C ILE A 83 -0.47 -0.30 5.11
N VAL A 84 -1.32 -1.30 5.19
CA VAL A 84 -1.97 -1.68 6.46
C VAL A 84 -2.14 -3.20 6.55
N VAL A 85 -1.85 -3.75 7.73
CA VAL A 85 -2.08 -5.15 8.08
C VAL A 85 -2.98 -5.17 9.30
N ASP A 86 -4.02 -5.99 9.28
CA ASP A 86 -4.93 -6.12 10.41
C ASP A 86 -4.14 -6.50 11.68
N LYS A 87 -4.55 -5.91 12.80
CA LYS A 87 -3.89 -6.11 14.10
C LYS A 87 -3.74 -7.59 14.47
N SER A 88 -4.75 -8.41 14.15
CA SER A 88 -4.76 -9.83 14.44
C SER A 88 -3.70 -10.61 13.66
N MET A 89 -3.18 -10.05 12.58
CA MET A 89 -2.22 -10.71 11.69
C MET A 89 -0.80 -10.19 11.84
N ARG A 90 -0.55 -9.25 12.75
CA ARG A 90 0.78 -8.69 12.99
C ARG A 90 1.71 -9.76 13.56
N GLY A 91 3.00 -9.67 13.22
CA GLY A 91 4.00 -10.65 13.65
C GLY A 91 4.05 -11.93 12.82
N LYS A 92 3.24 -12.02 11.74
CA LYS A 92 3.15 -13.21 10.87
C LYS A 92 3.76 -12.98 9.49
N ASN A 93 4.57 -11.96 9.33
CA ASN A 93 5.24 -11.58 8.08
C ASN A 93 4.29 -11.19 6.93
N VAL A 94 3.03 -10.87 7.22
CA VAL A 94 2.06 -10.47 6.19
C VAL A 94 2.51 -9.17 5.53
N GLY A 95 2.99 -8.20 6.31
CA GLY A 95 3.51 -6.93 5.78
C GLY A 95 4.71 -7.11 4.86
N VAL A 96 5.62 -8.02 5.22
CA VAL A 96 6.79 -8.35 4.39
C VAL A 96 6.33 -8.89 3.04
N ASP A 97 5.40 -9.83 3.05
CA ASP A 97 4.90 -10.46 1.82
C ASP A 97 4.11 -9.46 0.96
N LEU A 98 3.34 -8.58 1.59
CA LEU A 98 2.63 -7.50 0.89
C LEU A 98 3.62 -6.57 0.17
N ILE A 99 4.68 -6.14 0.85
CA ILE A 99 5.72 -5.29 0.25
C ILE A 99 6.35 -6.00 -0.94
N LYS A 100 6.63 -7.29 -0.84
CA LYS A 100 7.19 -8.05 -1.96
C LYS A 100 6.26 -8.05 -3.18
N GLU A 101 4.95 -8.19 -2.97
CA GLU A 101 3.98 -8.13 -4.06
C GLU A 101 4.00 -6.76 -4.76
N LEU A 102 4.07 -5.67 -3.99
CA LEU A 102 4.14 -4.32 -4.55
C LEU A 102 5.46 -4.07 -5.30
N VAL A 103 6.56 -4.57 -4.76
CA VAL A 103 7.88 -4.47 -5.40
C VAL A 103 7.88 -5.20 -6.75
N GLU A 104 7.24 -6.37 -6.83
CA GLU A 104 7.14 -7.11 -8.09
C GLU A 104 6.37 -6.32 -9.15
N ILE A 105 5.30 -5.60 -8.78
CA ILE A 105 4.58 -4.71 -9.70
C ILE A 105 5.53 -3.63 -10.25
N ALA A 106 6.31 -3.02 -9.38
CA ALA A 106 7.27 -1.99 -9.77
C ALA A 106 8.32 -2.55 -10.75
N LYS A 107 8.82 -3.75 -10.49
CA LYS A 107 9.79 -4.41 -11.37
C LYS A 107 9.18 -4.70 -12.75
N GLU A 108 7.97 -5.23 -12.79
CA GLU A 108 7.26 -5.50 -14.03
C GLU A 108 7.02 -4.24 -14.86
N LYS A 109 6.79 -3.10 -14.19
CA LYS A 109 6.58 -1.80 -14.83
C LYS A 109 7.89 -1.08 -15.18
N GLY A 110 9.03 -1.67 -14.88
CA GLY A 110 10.34 -1.10 -15.20
C GLY A 110 10.75 0.09 -14.33
N CYS A 111 10.23 0.16 -13.11
CA CYS A 111 10.59 1.25 -12.21
C CYS A 111 12.07 1.19 -11.81
N TYR A 112 12.73 2.35 -11.81
CA TYR A 112 14.13 2.43 -11.38
C TYR A 112 14.28 2.61 -9.87
N ARG A 113 13.21 3.04 -9.20
CA ARG A 113 13.19 3.18 -7.75
C ARG A 113 11.75 3.07 -7.23
N ILE A 114 11.64 2.80 -5.92
CA ILE A 114 10.37 2.88 -5.19
C ILE A 114 10.62 3.81 -4.00
N THR A 115 9.70 4.75 -3.78
CA THR A 115 9.72 5.62 -2.60
C THR A 115 8.52 5.36 -1.72
N LEU A 116 8.67 5.61 -0.43
CA LEU A 116 7.57 5.61 0.52
C LEU A 116 7.90 6.56 1.68
N ASN A 117 6.87 7.00 2.37
CA ASN A 117 7.00 7.74 3.60
C ASN A 117 6.46 6.87 4.73
N CYS A 118 7.14 6.86 5.86
CA CYS A 118 6.69 6.12 7.02
C CYS A 118 6.95 6.91 8.29
N ASP A 119 6.21 6.57 9.35
CA ASP A 119 6.49 7.10 10.67
C ASP A 119 7.73 6.42 11.24
N GLU A 120 8.45 7.15 12.08
CA GLU A 120 9.73 6.70 12.66
C GLU A 120 9.68 5.28 13.24
N PRO A 121 8.64 4.86 13.99
CA PRO A 121 8.59 3.49 14.52
C PRO A 121 8.60 2.39 13.46
N LEU A 122 8.24 2.70 12.21
CA LEU A 122 8.23 1.73 11.11
C LEU A 122 9.52 1.70 10.31
N LEU A 123 10.45 2.60 10.60
CA LEU A 123 11.69 2.74 9.84
C LEU A 123 12.47 1.43 9.74
N ASN A 124 12.67 0.75 10.88
CA ASN A 124 13.43 -0.51 10.90
C ASN A 124 12.75 -1.61 10.08
N PHE A 125 11.40 -1.65 10.09
CA PHE A 125 10.65 -2.60 9.28
C PHE A 125 10.98 -2.41 7.80
N TYR A 126 10.92 -1.17 7.31
CA TYR A 126 11.21 -0.90 5.90
C TYR A 126 12.68 -1.10 5.55
N LYS A 127 13.60 -0.75 6.44
CA LYS A 127 15.04 -1.02 6.23
C LYS A 127 15.32 -2.51 6.07
N LYS A 128 14.67 -3.35 6.87
CA LYS A 128 14.82 -4.81 6.74
C LYS A 128 14.27 -5.33 5.41
N ASN A 129 13.37 -4.60 4.78
CA ASN A 129 12.80 -4.94 3.48
C ASN A 129 13.54 -4.29 2.30
N GLY A 130 14.74 -3.78 2.53
CA GLY A 130 15.63 -3.26 1.49
C GLY A 130 15.52 -1.78 1.21
N PHE A 131 14.67 -1.05 1.93
CA PHE A 131 14.56 0.39 1.81
C PHE A 131 15.66 1.08 2.62
N ALA A 132 16.07 2.25 2.15
CA ALA A 132 17.08 3.05 2.84
C ALA A 132 16.69 4.53 2.82
N THR A 133 17.06 5.23 3.87
CA THR A 133 16.95 6.69 3.88
C THR A 133 18.06 7.25 3.02
N LYS A 134 17.76 8.34 2.31
CA LYS A 134 18.76 9.07 1.53
C LYS A 134 19.17 10.33 2.28
N GLU A 135 20.48 10.49 2.49
CA GLU A 135 21.03 11.68 3.11
C GLU A 135 20.63 12.92 2.33
N ASN A 136 20.28 13.98 3.05
CA ASN A 136 19.90 15.29 2.48
C ASN A 136 18.58 15.32 1.71
N GLU A 137 17.77 14.27 1.76
CA GLU A 137 16.41 14.32 1.24
C GLU A 137 15.42 14.61 2.36
N ILE A 138 14.54 15.58 2.12
CA ILE A 138 13.51 15.99 3.09
C ILE A 138 12.16 15.96 2.37
N THR A 139 11.18 15.30 2.96
CA THR A 139 9.80 15.34 2.49
C THR A 139 9.11 16.55 3.11
N LEU A 140 8.53 17.38 2.27
CA LEU A 140 7.72 18.52 2.68
C LEU A 140 6.27 18.27 2.32
N LYS A 141 5.35 18.63 3.21
CA LYS A 141 3.91 18.47 2.99
C LYS A 141 3.18 19.78 3.19
N LEU A 142 2.25 20.09 2.29
CA LEU A 142 1.31 21.19 2.44
C LEU A 142 -0.09 20.60 2.34
N TYR A 143 -0.79 20.55 3.48
CA TYR A 143 -2.15 20.03 3.51
C TYR A 143 -3.12 21.11 3.04
N LEU A 144 -3.88 20.80 1.99
CA LEU A 144 -4.84 21.73 1.38
C LEU A 144 -6.25 21.55 1.94
N LYS A 145 -6.51 20.42 2.59
CA LYS A 145 -7.79 20.10 3.26
C LYS A 145 -7.49 19.42 4.58
N LYS A 146 -8.33 19.71 5.54
CA LYS A 146 -8.28 18.99 6.83
C LYS A 146 -9.07 17.71 6.76
#